data_a609f7e9245b94b3b5db3888e24a57d4
#
_entry.id   a609f7e9245b94b3b5db3888e24a57d4
#
_cell.length_a   1.000
_cell.length_b   1.000
_cell.length_c   1.000
_cell.angle_alpha   90.00
_cell.angle_beta   90.00
_cell.angle_gamma   90.00
#
_symmetry.space_group_name_H-M   'P 1'
#
loop_
_entity.id
_entity.type
_entity.pdbx_description
1 polymer ?
#
loop_
_entity_poly.entity_id
_entity_poly.type
_entity_poly.pdbx_seq_one_letter_code
_entity_poly.pdbx_strand_id
1 'polypeptide(L)'
;MLPSFAFAGGVTAGWHFNPVKNLNTELKNAGFPEFSESGFFTTGGGGFIDLPMKSNFLRIGGFGNGFTSKLTKQVNDTLKKDANYSLGQGGFSFEYVMVLGKVIDISFGSQFSTGTLKLELYKYGNDLGNYSNSYNEFQSNGSTGNITRTYKSRFYTVQPQVGIGIMLRKFMYLKIDCGYQIGAQNTWRVDNDVEVKNFPSGIEAKGLVLNVGLNFGLFIRD
;
A
#
# COMPACT_ATOMS: atom_id res chain seq x y z
N MET A 1 -9.95 41.04 -4.21
CA MET A 1 -9.89 39.79 -3.45
C MET A 1 -9.27 38.74 -4.33
N LEU A 2 -8.19 38.10 -3.88
CA LEU A 2 -7.70 36.88 -4.55
C LEU A 2 -8.68 35.76 -4.25
N PRO A 3 -9.02 34.91 -5.24
CA PRO A 3 -9.89 33.78 -4.96
C PRO A 3 -9.24 32.86 -3.94
N SER A 4 -9.99 32.40 -2.95
CA SER A 4 -9.51 31.41 -1.99
C SER A 4 -9.10 30.15 -2.75
N PHE A 5 -7.86 29.67 -2.57
CA PHE A 5 -7.36 28.44 -3.15
C PHE A 5 -6.26 27.84 -2.28
N ALA A 6 -5.95 26.57 -2.49
CA ALA A 6 -4.77 25.96 -1.90
C ALA A 6 -4.05 25.09 -2.93
N PHE A 7 -2.74 25.01 -2.72
CA PHE A 7 -1.85 24.08 -3.42
C PHE A 7 -0.85 23.54 -2.41
N ALA A 8 -0.82 22.24 -2.23
CA ALA A 8 0.06 21.63 -1.23
C ALA A 8 0.51 20.22 -1.66
N GLY A 9 1.65 19.82 -1.10
CA GLY A 9 2.16 18.47 -1.20
C GLY A 9 2.82 18.03 0.10
N GLY A 10 2.94 16.73 0.32
CA GLY A 10 3.48 16.25 1.57
C GLY A 10 3.65 14.75 1.65
N VAL A 11 3.90 14.30 2.87
CA VAL A 11 4.10 12.90 3.22
C VAL A 11 2.89 12.37 3.98
N THR A 12 2.63 11.08 3.82
CA THR A 12 1.56 10.37 4.51
C THR A 12 2.11 9.13 5.22
N ALA A 13 1.57 8.85 6.38
CA ALA A 13 1.73 7.60 7.09
C ALA A 13 0.35 7.06 7.43
N GLY A 14 0.18 5.75 7.44
CA GLY A 14 -1.13 5.18 7.68
C GLY A 14 -1.10 3.72 8.08
N TRP A 15 -2.29 3.16 8.13
CA TRP A 15 -2.52 1.76 8.45
C TRP A 15 -3.54 1.17 7.51
N HIS A 16 -3.19 0.07 6.84
CA HIS A 16 -4.05 -0.66 5.92
C HIS A 16 -4.40 -2.03 6.49
N PHE A 17 -5.67 -2.23 6.80
CA PHE A 17 -6.21 -3.50 7.33
C PHE A 17 -6.53 -4.45 6.18
N ASN A 18 -5.50 -4.90 5.48
CA ASN A 18 -5.64 -5.81 4.35
C ASN A 18 -5.88 -7.25 4.84
N PRO A 19 -6.88 -7.97 4.31
CA PRO A 19 -7.18 -9.33 4.75
C PRO A 19 -6.06 -10.30 4.32
N VAL A 20 -5.45 -10.98 5.31
CA VAL A 20 -4.38 -11.96 5.08
C VAL A 20 -4.66 -13.33 5.67
N LYS A 21 -5.85 -13.55 6.24
CA LYS A 21 -6.21 -14.80 6.92
C LYS A 21 -6.04 -16.03 6.01
N ASN A 22 -6.57 -15.97 4.79
CA ASN A 22 -6.45 -17.09 3.85
C ASN A 22 -5.00 -17.28 3.41
N LEU A 23 -4.25 -16.20 3.19
CA LEU A 23 -2.82 -16.27 2.91
C LEU A 23 -2.06 -16.94 4.05
N ASN A 24 -2.33 -16.56 5.30
CA ASN A 24 -1.69 -17.14 6.47
C ASN A 24 -1.97 -18.63 6.59
N THR A 25 -3.18 -19.10 6.26
CA THR A 25 -3.49 -20.52 6.24
C THR A 25 -2.58 -21.29 5.29
N GLU A 26 -2.38 -20.79 4.07
CA GLU A 26 -1.49 -21.41 3.09
C GLU A 26 -0.01 -21.34 3.50
N LEU A 27 0.42 -20.19 4.03
CA LEU A 27 1.78 -20.01 4.53
C LEU A 27 2.08 -20.98 5.68
N LYS A 28 1.15 -21.14 6.62
CA LYS A 28 1.27 -22.06 7.73
C LYS A 28 1.38 -23.51 7.25
N ASN A 29 0.51 -23.94 6.33
CA ASN A 29 0.53 -25.28 5.74
C ASN A 29 1.88 -25.57 5.05
N ALA A 30 2.46 -24.57 4.42
CA ALA A 30 3.77 -24.65 3.78
C ALA A 30 4.96 -24.42 4.75
N GLY A 31 4.68 -24.17 6.04
CA GLY A 31 5.69 -23.97 7.08
C GLY A 31 6.41 -22.62 7.04
N PHE A 32 5.83 -21.62 6.38
CA PHE A 32 6.28 -20.22 6.40
C PHE A 32 5.79 -19.48 7.66
N PRO A 33 6.36 -18.31 7.97
CA PRO A 33 5.82 -17.41 8.98
C PRO A 33 4.50 -16.78 8.51
N GLU A 34 3.62 -16.44 9.47
CA GLU A 34 2.31 -15.84 9.23
C GLU A 34 2.38 -14.32 9.41
N PHE A 35 1.73 -13.56 8.52
CA PHE A 35 1.64 -12.09 8.61
C PHE A 35 0.64 -11.67 9.69
N SER A 36 0.83 -10.45 10.21
CA SER A 36 -0.09 -9.86 11.19
C SER A 36 -1.48 -9.62 10.57
N GLU A 37 -2.52 -10.10 11.22
CA GLU A 37 -3.91 -9.83 10.84
C GLU A 37 -4.38 -8.44 11.30
N SER A 38 -3.59 -7.72 12.12
CA SER A 38 -3.89 -6.36 12.58
C SER A 38 -3.62 -5.28 11.52
N GLY A 39 -3.20 -5.67 10.32
CA GLY A 39 -2.91 -4.78 9.20
C GLY A 39 -1.43 -4.39 9.06
N PHE A 40 -1.17 -3.46 8.14
CA PHE A 40 0.18 -3.06 7.73
C PHE A 40 0.36 -1.55 7.80
N PHE A 41 1.51 -1.14 8.31
CA PHE A 41 1.92 0.26 8.29
C PHE A 41 2.24 0.67 6.85
N THR A 42 1.62 1.76 6.39
CA THR A 42 1.81 2.32 5.06
C THR A 42 2.55 3.64 5.12
N THR A 43 3.36 3.90 4.12
CA THR A 43 3.99 5.20 3.91
C THR A 43 3.77 5.65 2.49
N GLY A 44 3.75 6.96 2.30
CA GLY A 44 3.55 7.51 0.97
C GLY A 44 3.68 9.03 0.94
N GLY A 45 3.13 9.61 -0.10
CA GLY A 45 3.06 11.04 -0.28
C GLY A 45 2.15 11.41 -1.42
N GLY A 46 1.91 12.70 -1.55
CA GLY A 46 1.06 13.22 -2.60
C GLY A 46 0.94 14.72 -2.55
N GLY A 47 0.03 15.23 -3.35
CA GLY A 47 -0.28 16.65 -3.37
C GLY A 47 -1.69 16.89 -3.87
N PHE A 48 -2.19 18.09 -3.63
CA PHE A 48 -3.52 18.50 -4.03
C PHE A 48 -3.63 19.96 -4.35
N ILE A 49 -4.70 20.29 -5.08
CA ILE A 49 -5.17 21.65 -5.29
C ILE A 49 -6.61 21.75 -4.78
N ASP A 50 -6.93 22.86 -4.13
CA ASP A 50 -8.29 23.21 -3.72
C ASP A 50 -8.83 24.28 -4.67
N LEU A 51 -9.88 23.93 -5.41
CA LEU A 51 -10.60 24.82 -6.31
C LEU A 51 -11.79 25.44 -5.57
N PRO A 52 -11.97 26.77 -5.60
CA PRO A 52 -13.02 27.44 -4.83
C PRO A 52 -14.42 27.08 -5.35
N MET A 53 -15.33 26.79 -4.42
CA MET A 53 -16.77 26.56 -4.66
C MET A 53 -17.60 27.32 -3.63
N LYS A 54 -17.90 28.57 -3.87
CA LYS A 54 -18.57 29.46 -2.90
C LYS A 54 -17.81 29.50 -1.56
N SER A 55 -18.36 28.88 -0.53
CA SER A 55 -17.77 28.80 0.82
C SER A 55 -16.95 27.53 1.07
N ASN A 56 -16.83 26.65 0.10
CA ASN A 56 -16.20 25.34 0.19
C ASN A 56 -15.19 25.14 -0.94
N PHE A 57 -14.57 23.96 -1.02
CA PHE A 57 -13.61 23.64 -2.07
C PHE A 57 -13.91 22.28 -2.71
N LEU A 58 -13.55 22.17 -3.99
CA LEU A 58 -13.31 20.89 -4.64
C LEU A 58 -11.81 20.63 -4.60
N ARG A 59 -11.41 19.60 -3.89
CA ARG A 59 -10.01 19.15 -3.81
C ARG A 59 -9.76 18.08 -4.86
N ILE A 60 -8.73 18.28 -5.67
CA ILE A 60 -8.24 17.30 -6.62
C ILE A 60 -6.79 17.00 -6.23
N GLY A 61 -6.46 15.74 -6.05
CA GLY A 61 -5.13 15.33 -5.61
C GLY A 61 -4.57 14.13 -6.38
N GLY A 62 -3.25 13.98 -6.25
CA GLY A 62 -2.53 12.78 -6.66
C GLY A 62 -1.76 12.20 -5.47
N PHE A 63 -1.64 10.89 -5.41
CA PHE A 63 -0.97 10.22 -4.32
C PHE A 63 -0.26 8.93 -4.76
N GLY A 64 0.69 8.51 -3.94
CA GLY A 64 1.29 7.19 -4.01
C GLY A 64 1.61 6.70 -2.60
N ASN A 65 1.28 5.44 -2.31
CA ASN A 65 1.58 4.83 -1.03
C ASN A 65 1.78 3.31 -1.15
N GLY A 66 2.26 2.71 -0.08
CA GLY A 66 2.43 1.28 -0.02
C GLY A 66 2.97 0.79 1.31
N PHE A 67 3.05 -0.53 1.42
CA PHE A 67 3.68 -1.21 2.54
C PHE A 67 4.55 -2.38 2.05
N THR A 68 5.49 -2.78 2.89
CA THR A 68 6.23 -4.03 2.75
C THR A 68 6.38 -4.67 4.12
N SER A 69 5.98 -5.93 4.23
CA SER A 69 6.17 -6.74 5.43
C SER A 69 7.04 -7.94 5.07
N LYS A 70 8.15 -8.08 5.79
CA LYS A 70 9.12 -9.18 5.61
C LYS A 70 9.20 -9.99 6.89
N LEU A 71 9.03 -11.29 6.77
CA LEU A 71 9.11 -12.24 7.86
C LEU A 71 10.08 -13.36 7.52
N THR A 72 10.88 -13.77 8.50
CA THR A 72 11.85 -14.86 8.40
C THR A 72 11.55 -15.91 9.45
N LYS A 73 11.60 -17.18 9.07
CA LYS A 73 11.50 -18.33 9.96
C LYS A 73 12.69 -19.26 9.76
N GLN A 74 13.41 -19.49 10.83
CA GLN A 74 14.41 -20.56 10.89
C GLN A 74 13.67 -21.89 11.02
N VAL A 75 13.89 -22.82 10.09
CA VAL A 75 13.26 -24.15 10.12
C VAL A 75 14.17 -25.13 10.87
N ASN A 76 15.46 -25.08 10.59
CA ASN A 76 16.52 -25.81 11.29
C ASN A 76 17.84 -25.06 11.09
N ASP A 77 18.96 -25.61 11.57
CA ASP A 77 20.26 -24.95 11.55
C ASP A 77 20.76 -24.58 10.15
N THR A 78 20.24 -25.24 9.11
CA THR A 78 20.69 -25.04 7.72
C THR A 78 19.63 -24.48 6.80
N LEU A 79 18.36 -24.37 7.21
CA LEU A 79 17.25 -24.01 6.35
C LEU A 79 16.44 -22.83 6.90
N LYS A 80 16.23 -21.82 6.05
CA LYS A 80 15.37 -20.65 6.33
C LYS A 80 14.25 -20.54 5.33
N LYS A 81 13.15 -19.96 5.77
CA LYS A 81 12.00 -19.56 4.93
C LYS A 81 11.66 -18.11 5.18
N ASP A 82 11.63 -17.32 4.12
CA ASP A 82 11.20 -15.92 4.16
C ASP A 82 9.91 -15.74 3.39
N ALA A 83 9.03 -14.90 3.91
CA ALA A 83 7.84 -14.44 3.22
C ALA A 83 7.84 -12.90 3.21
N ASN A 84 7.75 -12.31 2.02
CA ASN A 84 7.60 -10.86 1.83
C ASN A 84 6.25 -10.59 1.20
N TYR A 85 5.46 -9.75 1.84
CA TYR A 85 4.19 -9.29 1.30
C TYR A 85 4.21 -7.77 1.17
N SER A 86 3.90 -7.28 -0.03
CA SER A 86 3.94 -5.85 -0.31
C SER A 86 2.78 -5.42 -1.19
N LEU A 87 2.37 -4.18 -0.98
CA LEU A 87 1.41 -3.44 -1.80
C LEU A 87 2.04 -2.10 -2.15
N GLY A 88 2.00 -1.75 -3.42
CA GLY A 88 2.33 -0.42 -3.90
C GLY A 88 1.23 0.08 -4.81
N GLN A 89 0.75 1.29 -4.59
CA GLN A 89 -0.32 1.90 -5.38
C GLN A 89 -0.11 3.38 -5.59
N GLY A 90 -0.73 3.91 -6.65
CA GLY A 90 -0.79 5.32 -6.93
C GLY A 90 -2.04 5.68 -7.72
N GLY A 91 -2.45 6.93 -7.61
CA GLY A 91 -3.70 7.37 -8.22
C GLY A 91 -4.02 8.81 -7.94
N PHE A 92 -5.30 9.12 -8.06
CA PHE A 92 -5.84 10.45 -7.84
C PHE A 92 -7.04 10.43 -6.88
N SER A 93 -7.32 11.58 -6.29
CA SER A 93 -8.43 11.78 -5.35
C SER A 93 -9.29 12.96 -5.78
N PHE A 94 -10.58 12.83 -5.48
CA PHE A 94 -11.55 13.91 -5.57
C PHE A 94 -12.29 14.01 -4.24
N GLU A 95 -12.34 15.22 -3.67
CA GLU A 95 -12.94 15.44 -2.38
C GLU A 95 -13.72 16.77 -2.38
N TYR A 96 -14.88 16.75 -1.79
CA TYR A 96 -15.59 17.96 -1.40
C TYR A 96 -15.13 18.35 0.00
N VAL A 97 -14.62 19.56 0.16
CA VAL A 97 -14.06 20.08 1.41
C VAL A 97 -14.95 21.17 1.96
N MET A 98 -15.54 20.92 3.12
CA MET A 98 -16.34 21.88 3.89
C MET A 98 -15.45 22.56 4.93
N VAL A 99 -15.34 23.88 4.83
CA VAL A 99 -14.52 24.67 5.75
C VAL A 99 -15.35 25.03 7.00
N LEU A 100 -14.83 24.64 8.16
CA LEU A 100 -15.42 24.93 9.47
C LEU A 100 -14.56 26.01 10.18
N GLY A 101 -14.93 27.25 9.99
CA GLY A 101 -14.14 28.39 10.49
C GLY A 101 -12.86 28.62 9.69
N LYS A 102 -11.76 28.98 10.35
CA LYS A 102 -10.49 29.36 9.68
C LYS A 102 -9.43 28.25 9.70
N VAL A 103 -9.60 27.23 10.51
CA VAL A 103 -8.52 26.28 10.86
C VAL A 103 -8.88 24.83 10.51
N ILE A 104 -10.16 24.47 10.59
CA ILE A 104 -10.61 23.09 10.44
C ILE A 104 -11.42 22.96 9.15
N ASP A 105 -11.29 21.84 8.50
CA ASP A 105 -12.18 21.42 7.43
C ASP A 105 -12.52 19.93 7.55
N ILE A 106 -13.65 19.54 6.93
CA ILE A 106 -14.08 18.15 6.78
C ILE A 106 -14.15 17.87 5.29
N SER A 107 -13.62 16.74 4.88
CA SER A 107 -13.65 16.31 3.48
C SER A 107 -14.40 14.99 3.30
N PHE A 108 -15.11 14.88 2.19
CA PHE A 108 -15.78 13.68 1.73
C PHE A 108 -15.41 13.44 0.27
N GLY A 109 -15.02 12.24 -0.06
CA GLY A 109 -14.61 11.96 -1.43
C GLY A 109 -14.21 10.53 -1.68
N SER A 110 -13.48 10.36 -2.77
CA SER A 110 -12.96 9.05 -3.16
C SER A 110 -11.57 9.16 -3.76
N GLN A 111 -10.78 8.14 -3.51
CA GLN A 111 -9.52 7.89 -4.21
C GLN A 111 -9.73 6.80 -5.26
N PHE A 112 -9.07 6.95 -6.39
CA PHE A 112 -9.02 5.98 -7.48
C PHE A 112 -7.57 5.62 -7.70
N SER A 113 -7.22 4.35 -7.56
CA SER A 113 -5.84 3.93 -7.70
C SER A 113 -5.67 2.66 -8.51
N THR A 114 -4.46 2.48 -8.99
CA THR A 114 -3.95 1.23 -9.52
C THR A 114 -2.66 0.87 -8.81
N GLY A 115 -2.37 -0.42 -8.73
CA GLY A 115 -1.19 -0.88 -8.04
C GLY A 115 -0.88 -2.34 -8.26
N THR A 116 0.05 -2.82 -7.46
CA THR A 116 0.49 -4.22 -7.49
C THR A 116 0.54 -4.78 -6.07
N LEU A 117 -0.09 -5.93 -5.87
CA LEU A 117 0.17 -6.83 -4.76
C LEU A 117 1.29 -7.79 -5.15
N LYS A 118 2.22 -8.02 -4.25
CA LYS A 118 3.37 -8.91 -4.47
C LYS A 118 3.58 -9.78 -3.24
N LEU A 119 3.69 -11.10 -3.47
CA LEU A 119 4.08 -12.08 -2.48
C LEU A 119 5.34 -12.79 -2.96
N GLU A 120 6.41 -12.71 -2.19
CA GLU A 120 7.66 -13.40 -2.47
C GLU A 120 7.91 -14.43 -1.38
N LEU A 121 8.16 -15.66 -1.80
CA LEU A 121 8.45 -16.79 -0.94
C LEU A 121 9.82 -17.33 -1.26
N TYR A 122 10.65 -17.43 -0.23
CA TYR A 122 12.02 -17.92 -0.33
C TYR A 122 12.21 -19.10 0.62
N LYS A 123 12.77 -20.16 0.11
CA LYS A 123 13.30 -21.28 0.88
C LYS A 123 14.76 -21.43 0.50
N TYR A 124 15.66 -21.31 1.46
CA TYR A 124 17.12 -21.32 1.16
C TYR A 124 17.93 -21.87 2.32
N GLY A 125 19.10 -22.44 1.96
CA GLY A 125 20.11 -22.90 2.90
C GLY A 125 21.07 -21.76 3.30
N ASN A 126 21.97 -22.07 4.23
CA ASN A 126 22.98 -21.10 4.71
C ASN A 126 24.03 -20.74 3.65
N ASP A 127 24.18 -21.54 2.60
CA ASP A 127 25.23 -21.40 1.58
C ASP A 127 24.87 -20.40 0.45
N LEU A 128 23.69 -19.79 0.50
CA LEU A 128 23.21 -18.85 -0.53
C LEU A 128 24.12 -17.62 -0.68
N GLY A 129 24.82 -17.23 0.38
CA GLY A 129 25.76 -16.10 0.36
C GLY A 129 27.06 -16.34 -0.41
N ASN A 130 27.31 -17.53 -0.89
CA ASN A 130 28.49 -17.86 -1.70
C ASN A 130 28.12 -17.83 -3.19
N TYR A 131 28.74 -16.92 -3.95
CA TYR A 131 28.49 -16.75 -5.38
C TYR A 131 28.66 -18.05 -6.19
N SER A 132 29.76 -18.79 -5.93
CA SER A 132 30.03 -20.05 -6.64
C SER A 132 28.94 -21.09 -6.42
N ASN A 133 28.44 -21.21 -5.18
CA ASN A 133 27.36 -22.14 -4.85
C ASN A 133 26.05 -21.72 -5.54
N SER A 134 25.69 -20.45 -5.48
CA SER A 134 24.50 -19.92 -6.15
C SER A 134 24.57 -20.09 -7.67
N TYR A 135 25.76 -19.89 -8.28
CA TYR A 135 25.94 -20.06 -9.71
C TYR A 135 25.88 -21.54 -10.14
N ASN A 136 26.44 -22.43 -9.35
CA ASN A 136 26.42 -23.88 -9.60
C ASN A 136 25.00 -24.45 -9.59
N GLU A 137 24.06 -23.84 -8.88
CA GLU A 137 22.64 -24.23 -8.91
C GLU A 137 22.02 -24.11 -10.31
N PHE A 138 22.44 -23.10 -11.09
CA PHE A 138 21.99 -22.96 -12.48
C PHE A 138 22.62 -23.98 -13.43
N GLN A 139 23.75 -24.56 -13.08
CA GLN A 139 24.43 -25.57 -13.89
C GLN A 139 23.94 -26.97 -13.58
N SER A 140 23.36 -27.19 -12.40
CA SER A 140 22.89 -28.51 -11.98
C SER A 140 21.53 -28.85 -12.61
N ASN A 141 21.45 -30.03 -13.25
CA ASN A 141 20.17 -30.57 -13.72
C ASN A 141 19.33 -31.22 -12.59
N GLY A 142 19.77 -31.06 -11.33
CA GLY A 142 19.13 -31.61 -10.15
C GLY A 142 18.19 -30.65 -9.44
N SER A 143 17.41 -31.16 -8.49
CA SER A 143 16.55 -30.33 -7.64
C SER A 143 17.42 -29.50 -6.69
N THR A 144 17.36 -28.19 -6.84
CA THR A 144 18.05 -27.24 -5.94
C THR A 144 17.31 -27.18 -4.61
N GLY A 145 18.06 -27.10 -3.50
CA GLY A 145 17.50 -26.89 -2.17
C GLY A 145 16.90 -25.48 -1.98
N ASN A 146 17.32 -24.53 -2.83
CA ASN A 146 16.90 -23.15 -2.81
C ASN A 146 15.77 -22.91 -3.80
N ILE A 147 14.66 -22.35 -3.32
CA ILE A 147 13.46 -22.08 -4.12
C ILE A 147 13.02 -20.63 -3.86
N THR A 148 12.85 -19.88 -4.93
CA THR A 148 12.25 -18.55 -4.90
C THR A 148 11.02 -18.54 -5.79
N ARG A 149 9.92 -17.96 -5.30
CA ARG A 149 8.71 -17.71 -6.09
C ARG A 149 8.22 -16.30 -5.81
N THR A 150 7.97 -15.57 -6.89
CA THR A 150 7.42 -14.23 -6.84
C THR A 150 6.03 -14.22 -7.49
N TYR A 151 5.00 -14.07 -6.67
CA TYR A 151 3.62 -13.92 -7.13
C TYR A 151 3.28 -12.43 -7.21
N LYS A 152 2.64 -12.01 -8.30
CA LYS A 152 2.23 -10.61 -8.52
C LYS A 152 0.80 -10.58 -9.05
N SER A 153 0.03 -9.60 -8.62
CA SER A 153 -1.26 -9.29 -9.20
C SER A 153 -1.46 -7.78 -9.25
N ARG A 154 -1.93 -7.28 -10.39
CA ARG A 154 -2.33 -5.88 -10.55
C ARG A 154 -3.76 -5.70 -10.09
N PHE A 155 -4.06 -4.53 -9.54
CA PHE A 155 -5.39 -4.19 -9.08
C PHE A 155 -5.76 -2.76 -9.46
N TYR A 156 -7.09 -2.50 -9.46
CA TYR A 156 -7.69 -1.19 -9.55
C TYR A 156 -8.63 -1.03 -8.37
N THR A 157 -8.60 0.11 -7.70
CA THR A 157 -9.42 0.33 -6.51
C THR A 157 -10.11 1.67 -6.51
N VAL A 158 -11.25 1.68 -5.84
CA VAL A 158 -11.97 2.88 -5.41
C VAL A 158 -11.99 2.86 -3.88
N GLN A 159 -11.68 3.97 -3.26
CA GLN A 159 -11.69 4.12 -1.81
C GLN A 159 -12.53 5.33 -1.44
N PRO A 160 -13.85 5.17 -1.17
CA PRO A 160 -14.60 6.20 -0.48
C PRO A 160 -13.97 6.53 0.85
N GLN A 161 -13.86 7.81 1.17
CA GLN A 161 -13.19 8.29 2.37
C GLN A 161 -13.83 9.54 2.95
N VAL A 162 -13.60 9.71 4.23
CA VAL A 162 -13.88 10.93 4.98
C VAL A 162 -12.59 11.41 5.62
N GLY A 163 -12.42 12.71 5.73
CA GLY A 163 -11.22 13.29 6.31
C GLY A 163 -11.49 14.52 7.15
N ILE A 164 -10.57 14.78 8.06
CA ILE A 164 -10.51 16.01 8.84
C ILE A 164 -9.17 16.67 8.54
N GLY A 165 -9.22 17.95 8.19
CA GLY A 165 -8.06 18.77 7.94
C GLY A 165 -7.89 19.87 8.99
N ILE A 166 -6.66 20.11 9.38
CA ILE A 166 -6.30 21.13 10.39
C ILE A 166 -5.17 21.97 9.84
N MET A 167 -5.42 23.27 9.68
CA MET A 167 -4.37 24.23 9.33
C MET A 167 -3.52 24.56 10.55
N LEU A 168 -2.34 24.00 10.63
CA LEU A 168 -1.40 24.25 11.73
C LEU A 168 -0.71 25.61 11.59
N ARG A 169 -0.39 26.00 10.37
CA ARG A 169 0.20 27.28 9.96
C ARG A 169 -0.27 27.63 8.55
N LYS A 170 -0.07 28.88 8.12
CA LYS A 170 -0.43 29.34 6.75
C LYS A 170 0.20 28.51 5.60
N PHE A 171 1.22 27.71 5.90
CA PHE A 171 1.94 26.87 4.95
C PHE A 171 1.95 25.39 5.35
N MET A 172 1.29 25.01 6.46
CA MET A 172 1.34 23.64 7.01
C MET A 172 -0.07 23.16 7.35
N TYR A 173 -0.44 22.00 6.80
CA TYR A 173 -1.76 21.40 6.91
C TYR A 173 -1.66 19.94 7.29
N LEU A 174 -2.31 19.55 8.37
CA LEU A 174 -2.45 18.18 8.83
C LEU A 174 -3.79 17.63 8.32
N LYS A 175 -3.77 16.44 7.72
CA LYS A 175 -4.97 15.75 7.26
C LYS A 175 -5.03 14.35 7.86
N ILE A 176 -6.20 13.95 8.34
CA ILE A 176 -6.47 12.61 8.86
C ILE A 176 -7.62 12.06 8.04
N ASP A 177 -7.43 10.93 7.38
CA ASP A 177 -8.41 10.29 6.51
C ASP A 177 -8.74 8.88 6.99
N CYS A 178 -10.01 8.53 6.90
CA CYS A 178 -10.51 7.16 7.06
C CYS A 178 -11.28 6.77 5.81
N GLY A 179 -10.95 5.64 5.22
CA GLY A 179 -11.62 5.15 4.00
C GLY A 179 -11.67 3.63 3.95
N TYR A 180 -12.48 3.12 3.05
CA TYR A 180 -12.54 1.68 2.79
C TYR A 180 -12.21 1.39 1.34
N GLN A 181 -11.10 0.69 1.11
CA GLN A 181 -10.63 0.33 -0.23
C GLN A 181 -11.41 -0.88 -0.75
N ILE A 182 -11.99 -0.72 -1.93
CA ILE A 182 -12.72 -1.75 -2.68
C ILE A 182 -12.05 -1.84 -4.05
N GLY A 183 -11.82 -3.05 -4.55
CA GLY A 183 -11.12 -3.18 -5.81
C GLY A 183 -11.45 -4.41 -6.63
N ALA A 184 -11.03 -4.34 -7.89
CA ALA A 184 -10.94 -5.46 -8.80
C ALA A 184 -9.48 -5.84 -8.99
N GLN A 185 -9.20 -7.12 -8.93
CA GLN A 185 -7.85 -7.66 -9.03
C GLN A 185 -7.72 -8.56 -10.24
N ASN A 186 -6.61 -8.44 -10.96
CA ASN A 186 -6.28 -9.31 -12.08
C ASN A 186 -5.81 -10.68 -11.57
N THR A 187 -5.73 -11.64 -12.47
CA THR A 187 -5.17 -12.96 -12.21
C THR A 187 -3.75 -12.85 -11.65
N TRP A 188 -3.44 -13.68 -10.68
CA TRP A 188 -2.10 -13.80 -10.13
C TRP A 188 -1.13 -14.41 -11.16
N ARG A 189 0.07 -13.90 -11.19
CA ARG A 189 1.16 -14.37 -12.05
C ARG A 189 2.38 -14.70 -11.20
N VAL A 190 3.13 -15.72 -11.61
CA VAL A 190 4.33 -16.19 -10.91
C VAL A 190 5.57 -16.04 -11.78
N ASP A 191 6.67 -15.65 -11.17
CA ASP A 191 8.02 -15.53 -11.77
C ASP A 191 8.02 -14.81 -13.13
N ASN A 192 8.24 -15.51 -14.23
CA ASN A 192 8.29 -14.98 -15.60
C ASN A 192 6.90 -14.73 -16.22
N ASP A 193 5.98 -14.22 -15.42
CA ASP A 193 4.64 -13.79 -15.87
C ASP A 193 3.69 -14.95 -16.24
N VAL A 194 3.97 -16.14 -15.71
CA VAL A 194 3.11 -17.33 -15.90
C VAL A 194 1.84 -17.19 -15.05
N GLU A 195 0.68 -17.38 -15.66
CA GLU A 195 -0.61 -17.31 -14.98
C GLU A 195 -0.77 -18.42 -13.94
N VAL A 196 -1.18 -18.05 -12.73
CA VAL A 196 -1.38 -18.99 -11.61
C VAL A 196 -2.84 -19.41 -11.57
N LYS A 197 -3.10 -20.71 -11.75
CA LYS A 197 -4.42 -21.29 -11.54
C LYS A 197 -4.63 -21.63 -10.07
N ASN A 198 -5.87 -21.50 -9.59
CA ASN A 198 -6.28 -21.85 -8.22
C ASN A 198 -5.47 -21.12 -7.12
N PHE A 199 -5.08 -19.86 -7.37
CA PHE A 199 -4.49 -19.03 -6.31
C PHE A 199 -5.52 -18.84 -5.19
N PRO A 200 -5.13 -18.86 -3.89
CA PRO A 200 -6.06 -18.73 -2.77
C PRO A 200 -6.93 -17.47 -2.88
N SER A 201 -8.23 -17.63 -2.67
CA SER A 201 -9.18 -16.53 -2.71
C SER A 201 -9.05 -15.60 -1.49
N GLY A 202 -9.51 -14.36 -1.60
CA GLY A 202 -9.54 -13.41 -0.49
C GLY A 202 -8.21 -12.72 -0.19
N ILE A 203 -7.21 -12.86 -1.08
CA ILE A 203 -5.96 -12.10 -1.05
C ILE A 203 -6.09 -10.97 -2.06
N GLU A 204 -6.69 -9.89 -1.63
CA GLU A 204 -7.09 -8.76 -2.47
C GLU A 204 -6.65 -7.43 -1.86
N ALA A 205 -6.46 -6.42 -2.71
CA ALA A 205 -6.20 -5.05 -2.27
C ALA A 205 -7.50 -4.40 -1.80
N LYS A 206 -7.98 -4.79 -0.63
CA LYS A 206 -9.20 -4.24 0.00
C LYS A 206 -9.03 -4.11 1.50
N GLY A 207 -9.82 -3.24 2.13
CA GLY A 207 -9.86 -3.12 3.58
C GLY A 207 -9.99 -1.68 4.04
N LEU A 208 -10.06 -1.53 5.35
CA LEU A 208 -10.06 -0.23 6.01
C LEU A 208 -8.67 0.40 5.89
N VAL A 209 -8.65 1.70 5.60
CA VAL A 209 -7.42 2.50 5.49
C VAL A 209 -7.54 3.72 6.38
N LEU A 210 -6.56 3.92 7.23
CA LEU A 210 -6.41 5.11 8.06
C LEU A 210 -5.11 5.82 7.65
N ASN A 211 -5.17 7.11 7.34
CA ASN A 211 -3.99 7.89 6.96
C ASN A 211 -3.89 9.17 7.78
N VAL A 212 -2.67 9.57 8.05
CA VAL A 212 -2.30 10.88 8.56
C VAL A 212 -1.29 11.49 7.60
N GLY A 213 -1.61 12.66 7.06
CA GLY A 213 -0.77 13.39 6.11
C GLY A 213 -0.34 14.74 6.64
N LEU A 214 0.94 15.06 6.51
CA LEU A 214 1.46 16.39 6.77
C LEU A 214 1.83 17.03 5.42
N ASN A 215 1.13 18.11 5.08
CA ASN A 215 1.22 18.79 3.80
C ASN A 215 1.78 20.20 3.97
N PHE A 216 2.62 20.60 3.05
CA PHE A 216 3.23 21.92 2.99
C PHE A 216 2.84 22.58 1.68
N GLY A 217 2.47 23.86 1.75
CA GLY A 217 2.04 24.58 0.56
C GLY A 217 1.51 25.98 0.84
N LEU A 218 0.79 26.48 -0.12
CA LEU A 218 0.13 27.80 -0.04
C LEU A 218 -1.37 27.60 0.19
N PHE A 219 -1.88 28.20 1.25
CA PHE A 219 -3.29 28.14 1.64
C PHE A 219 -3.83 29.56 1.77
N ILE A 220 -4.65 29.99 0.82
CA ILE A 220 -5.36 31.28 0.86
C ILE A 220 -6.80 30.97 1.20
N ARG A 221 -7.17 31.26 2.44
CA ARG A 221 -8.56 31.11 2.96
C ARG A 221 -8.94 32.44 3.60
N ASP A 222 -9.89 33.13 2.98
CA ASP A 222 -10.46 34.41 3.49
C ASP A 222 -11.52 34.17 4.57
#